data_ec947ae9938077c7aa14a6075089a1bb
#
_entry.id   ec947ae9938077c7aa14a6075089a1bb
#
_cell.length_a   1.000
_cell.length_b   1.000
_cell.length_c   1.000
_cell.angle_alpha   90.00
_cell.angle_beta   90.00
_cell.angle_gamma   90.00
#
_symmetry.space_group_name_H-M   'P 1'
#
loop_
_entity.id
_entity.type
_entity.pdbx_description
1 polymer ?
#
loop_
_entity_poly.entity_id
_entity_poly.type
_entity_poly.pdbx_seq_one_letter_code
_entity_poly.pdbx_strand_id
1 'polypeptide(L)'
;MVENHGVPLATVEIDVKNGSFTQTPEYEGLAHMYEHMFFRANSAYPEPNQFWDRASDLGAIFNGSTEEERVNYFMTVPTENVGNAIQLLASAVQHPLFRQDELERERQVVIGEYDEKESSPFFALDQAMKTKLYPGNFSRKNPIGDRRIVATTTPDKMRTIQNKYYVPNNTALIIAGDVNPTTVFSLAEREFGNWNRAADPFIADPIPAIPPLQKSEGVIVEAPVGAVTIEIQWQGPSVGQDPKATYAADVFSDVLNDPQSQFQQRLVDSGLWQAVGVNYYTLNHTGPITISGQTSAEQLRPSLAALYGEIAKFDTPGYFTSDELEAVKAHRAVTSAFDRERASGFAHTLGFWWSVASLEYYMGYVDYMAQQSLGDLRGYARKYIVGKPHIAGVLISSDERQSLKLAPDDLVMAGAR
;
A
#
# COMPACT_ATOMS: atom_id res chain seq x y z
N MET A 1 9.74 6.63 -18.88
CA MET A 1 11.10 6.05 -18.98
C MET A 1 12.08 6.96 -18.24
N VAL A 2 13.08 6.39 -17.59
CA VAL A 2 14.14 7.10 -16.86
C VAL A 2 15.51 6.52 -17.25
N GLU A 3 16.42 7.38 -17.69
CA GLU A 3 17.81 6.99 -17.97
C GLU A 3 18.66 7.08 -16.70
N ASN A 4 19.41 6.03 -16.42
CA ASN A 4 20.40 5.97 -15.33
C ASN A 4 21.55 5.05 -15.77
N HIS A 5 22.68 5.64 -16.16
CA HIS A 5 23.82 4.94 -16.73
C HIS A 5 24.90 4.54 -15.68
N GLY A 6 24.53 4.50 -14.39
CA GLY A 6 25.48 4.19 -13.31
C GLY A 6 25.96 2.74 -13.32
N VAL A 7 25.08 1.81 -13.72
CA VAL A 7 25.36 0.37 -13.84
C VAL A 7 24.66 -0.20 -15.08
N PRO A 8 25.19 -1.26 -15.74
CA PRO A 8 24.62 -1.83 -16.96
C PRO A 8 23.40 -2.71 -16.69
N LEU A 9 22.41 -2.17 -15.97
CA LEU A 9 21.16 -2.82 -15.61
C LEU A 9 19.97 -1.93 -15.98
N ALA A 10 18.85 -2.57 -16.29
CA ALA A 10 17.59 -1.86 -16.46
C ALA A 10 16.43 -2.66 -15.85
N THR A 11 15.45 -1.94 -15.33
CA THR A 11 14.19 -2.49 -14.83
C THR A 11 13.08 -2.16 -15.82
N VAL A 12 12.36 -3.20 -16.23
CA VAL A 12 11.11 -3.12 -17.00
C VAL A 12 9.99 -3.46 -16.05
N GLU A 13 9.03 -2.58 -15.91
CA GLU A 13 7.90 -2.74 -14.99
C GLU A 13 6.58 -2.46 -15.72
N ILE A 14 5.60 -3.31 -15.45
CA ILE A 14 4.20 -3.13 -15.88
C ILE A 14 3.38 -2.88 -14.64
N ASP A 15 2.67 -1.76 -14.61
CA ASP A 15 1.72 -1.40 -13.57
C ASP A 15 0.31 -1.42 -14.13
N VAL A 16 -0.63 -1.96 -13.37
CA VAL A 16 -2.04 -1.98 -13.71
C VAL A 16 -2.83 -1.36 -12.56
N LYS A 17 -3.73 -0.44 -12.86
CA LYS A 17 -4.70 0.08 -11.87
C LYS A 17 -5.73 -0.99 -11.59
N ASN A 18 -5.32 -1.90 -10.75
CA ASN A 18 -6.07 -3.05 -10.23
C ASN A 18 -5.58 -3.29 -8.79
N GLY A 19 -6.19 -4.21 -8.08
CA GLY A 19 -5.85 -4.53 -6.70
C GLY A 19 -7.11 -4.83 -5.91
N SER A 20 -7.03 -4.81 -4.58
CA SER A 20 -8.22 -5.12 -3.78
C SER A 20 -9.35 -4.10 -3.96
N PHE A 21 -9.06 -2.84 -4.31
CA PHE A 21 -10.09 -1.80 -4.50
C PHE A 21 -11.08 -2.10 -5.62
N THR A 22 -10.71 -2.94 -6.59
CA THR A 22 -11.59 -3.37 -7.68
C THR A 22 -12.47 -4.57 -7.31
N GLN A 23 -12.18 -5.22 -6.17
CA GLN A 23 -12.85 -6.45 -5.76
C GLN A 23 -14.29 -6.21 -5.29
N THR A 24 -15.15 -7.12 -5.66
CA THR A 24 -16.43 -7.37 -4.98
C THR A 24 -16.30 -8.60 -4.09
N PRO A 25 -17.27 -8.89 -3.20
CA PRO A 25 -17.21 -10.09 -2.35
C PRO A 25 -16.96 -11.41 -3.10
N GLU A 26 -17.42 -11.53 -4.36
CA GLU A 26 -17.20 -12.72 -5.19
C GLU A 26 -15.81 -12.79 -5.83
N TYR A 27 -15.01 -11.72 -5.71
CA TYR A 27 -13.67 -11.58 -6.28
C TYR A 27 -12.59 -11.28 -5.23
N GLU A 28 -12.89 -11.43 -3.94
CA GLU A 28 -11.92 -11.22 -2.87
C GLU A 28 -10.68 -12.11 -3.03
N GLY A 29 -9.50 -11.48 -3.12
CA GLY A 29 -8.20 -12.15 -3.33
C GLY A 29 -7.86 -12.46 -4.78
N LEU A 30 -8.77 -12.20 -5.74
CA LEU A 30 -8.52 -12.60 -7.12
C LEU A 30 -7.61 -11.63 -7.90
N ALA A 31 -7.40 -10.41 -7.43
CA ALA A 31 -6.34 -9.55 -7.97
C ALA A 31 -4.96 -10.15 -7.66
N HIS A 32 -4.76 -10.68 -6.44
CA HIS A 32 -3.53 -11.36 -6.02
C HIS A 32 -3.37 -12.72 -6.74
N MET A 33 -4.43 -13.51 -6.85
CA MET A 33 -4.41 -14.74 -7.66
C MET A 33 -4.02 -14.46 -9.13
N TYR A 34 -4.48 -13.34 -9.69
CA TYR A 34 -4.10 -12.94 -11.05
C TYR A 34 -2.60 -12.64 -11.14
N GLU A 35 -2.01 -12.03 -10.11
CA GLU A 35 -0.56 -11.80 -10.03
C GLU A 35 0.21 -13.12 -10.16
N HIS A 36 -0.16 -14.16 -9.41
CA HIS A 36 0.44 -15.49 -9.54
C HIS A 36 0.31 -16.06 -10.94
N MET A 37 -0.87 -15.93 -11.54
CA MET A 37 -1.15 -16.44 -12.89
C MET A 37 -0.43 -15.66 -14.00
N PHE A 38 -0.01 -14.43 -13.74
CA PHE A 38 0.77 -13.63 -14.69
C PHE A 38 2.09 -14.30 -15.08
N PHE A 39 2.76 -14.94 -14.12
CA PHE A 39 4.03 -15.61 -14.30
C PHE A 39 3.90 -17.04 -14.84
N ARG A 40 2.73 -17.42 -15.34
CA ARG A 40 2.42 -18.75 -15.86
C ARG A 40 2.33 -18.73 -17.39
N ALA A 41 1.77 -19.79 -17.95
CA ALA A 41 1.69 -19.95 -19.41
C ALA A 41 0.99 -18.76 -20.10
N ASN A 42 1.60 -18.30 -21.16
CA ASN A 42 1.06 -17.29 -22.08
C ASN A 42 1.27 -17.72 -23.54
N SER A 43 0.75 -16.97 -24.50
CA SER A 43 0.75 -17.41 -25.90
C SER A 43 2.14 -17.59 -26.52
N ALA A 44 3.15 -16.83 -26.07
CA ALA A 44 4.53 -16.99 -26.56
C ALA A 44 5.29 -18.10 -25.81
N TYR A 45 4.88 -18.39 -24.57
CA TYR A 45 5.50 -19.38 -23.70
C TYR A 45 4.40 -20.30 -23.11
N PRO A 46 3.85 -21.23 -23.94
CA PRO A 46 2.63 -21.96 -23.57
C PRO A 46 2.87 -23.16 -22.64
N GLU A 47 4.11 -23.61 -22.49
CA GLU A 47 4.43 -24.77 -21.65
C GLU A 47 4.69 -24.37 -20.18
N PRO A 48 4.40 -25.24 -19.22
CA PRO A 48 4.69 -24.98 -17.82
C PRO A 48 6.16 -24.60 -17.58
N ASN A 49 6.39 -23.59 -16.74
CA ASN A 49 7.69 -23.03 -16.38
C ASN A 49 8.46 -22.29 -17.47
N GLN A 50 8.02 -22.28 -18.74
CA GLN A 50 8.75 -21.58 -19.80
C GLN A 50 8.97 -20.09 -19.51
N PHE A 51 8.04 -19.42 -18.83
CA PHE A 51 8.24 -18.04 -18.37
C PHE A 51 9.44 -17.94 -17.43
N TRP A 52 9.50 -18.83 -16.44
CA TRP A 52 10.57 -18.86 -15.43
C TRP A 52 11.93 -19.21 -16.03
N ASP A 53 11.96 -20.22 -16.92
CA ASP A 53 13.16 -20.63 -17.65
C ASP A 53 13.68 -19.45 -18.48
N ARG A 54 12.78 -18.77 -19.20
CA ARG A 54 13.15 -17.61 -20.00
C ARG A 54 13.66 -16.46 -19.15
N ALA A 55 13.02 -16.14 -18.02
CA ALA A 55 13.49 -15.11 -17.09
C ALA A 55 14.88 -15.46 -16.55
N SER A 56 15.13 -16.73 -16.22
CA SER A 56 16.44 -17.23 -15.78
C SER A 56 17.51 -17.06 -16.86
N ASP A 57 17.20 -17.42 -18.12
CA ASP A 57 18.12 -17.26 -19.26
C ASP A 57 18.52 -15.79 -19.49
N LEU A 58 17.63 -14.86 -19.15
CA LEU A 58 17.88 -13.42 -19.25
C LEU A 58 18.72 -12.88 -18.07
N GLY A 59 19.03 -13.71 -17.07
CA GLY A 59 19.65 -13.27 -15.81
C GLY A 59 18.74 -12.32 -15.03
N ALA A 60 17.43 -12.49 -15.12
CA ALA A 60 16.47 -11.57 -14.56
C ALA A 60 16.27 -11.79 -13.06
N ILE A 61 16.17 -10.67 -12.32
CA ILE A 61 15.50 -10.62 -11.01
C ILE A 61 14.10 -10.09 -11.27
N PHE A 62 13.06 -10.86 -10.93
CA PHE A 62 11.70 -10.48 -11.21
C PHE A 62 10.77 -10.84 -10.05
N ASN A 63 9.67 -10.07 -9.93
CA ASN A 63 8.59 -10.34 -8.98
C ASN A 63 7.33 -9.57 -9.40
N GLY A 64 6.25 -9.74 -8.64
CA GLY A 64 5.04 -8.95 -8.68
C GLY A 64 4.61 -8.56 -7.28
N SER A 65 3.70 -7.62 -7.18
CA SER A 65 2.98 -7.33 -5.94
C SER A 65 1.56 -6.85 -6.21
N THR A 66 0.67 -7.19 -5.30
CA THR A 66 -0.71 -6.72 -5.30
C THR A 66 -0.99 -5.93 -4.04
N GLU A 67 -1.34 -4.67 -4.23
CA GLU A 67 -1.72 -3.72 -3.19
C GLU A 67 -3.22 -3.39 -3.31
N GLU A 68 -3.67 -2.38 -2.57
CA GLU A 68 -5.06 -1.94 -2.67
C GLU A 68 -5.41 -1.42 -4.06
N GLU A 69 -4.58 -0.55 -4.64
CA GLU A 69 -4.91 0.17 -5.89
C GLU A 69 -3.91 -0.05 -7.03
N ARG A 70 -3.01 -1.02 -6.86
CA ARG A 70 -1.94 -1.33 -7.81
C ARG A 70 -1.66 -2.82 -7.85
N VAL A 71 -1.46 -3.35 -9.05
CA VAL A 71 -0.74 -4.60 -9.28
C VAL A 71 0.43 -4.29 -10.19
N ASN A 72 1.63 -4.67 -9.79
CA ASN A 72 2.82 -4.47 -10.61
C ASN A 72 3.56 -5.78 -10.86
N TYR A 73 4.28 -5.79 -11.99
CA TYR A 73 5.12 -6.88 -12.44
C TYR A 73 6.42 -6.29 -12.94
N PHE A 74 7.55 -6.70 -12.41
CA PHE A 74 8.82 -6.13 -12.84
C PHE A 74 9.87 -7.18 -13.13
N MET A 75 10.83 -6.79 -13.96
CA MET A 75 11.98 -7.58 -14.31
C MET A 75 13.20 -6.66 -14.43
N THR A 76 14.22 -6.89 -13.60
CA THR A 76 15.52 -6.22 -13.70
C THR A 76 16.50 -7.16 -14.40
N VAL A 77 17.09 -6.68 -15.47
CA VAL A 77 17.97 -7.46 -16.36
C VAL A 77 19.23 -6.67 -16.72
N PRO A 78 20.31 -7.35 -17.18
CA PRO A 78 21.38 -6.70 -17.92
C PRO A 78 20.85 -5.92 -19.13
N THR A 79 21.45 -4.76 -19.43
CA THR A 79 20.98 -3.81 -20.47
C THR A 79 20.75 -4.47 -21.83
N GLU A 80 21.60 -5.41 -22.23
CA GLU A 80 21.47 -6.16 -23.49
C GLU A 80 20.20 -7.00 -23.57
N ASN A 81 19.59 -7.35 -22.44
CA ASN A 81 18.37 -8.18 -22.34
C ASN A 81 17.07 -7.40 -22.21
N VAL A 82 17.09 -6.06 -22.18
CA VAL A 82 15.89 -5.20 -22.01
C VAL A 82 14.82 -5.51 -23.06
N GLY A 83 15.20 -5.69 -24.34
CA GLY A 83 14.25 -6.01 -25.40
C GLY A 83 13.52 -7.34 -25.18
N ASN A 84 14.24 -8.35 -24.70
CA ASN A 84 13.68 -9.66 -24.37
C ASN A 84 12.77 -9.59 -23.12
N ALA A 85 13.14 -8.79 -22.13
CA ALA A 85 12.31 -8.57 -20.93
C ALA A 85 10.99 -7.86 -21.28
N ILE A 86 11.04 -6.83 -22.14
CA ILE A 86 9.83 -6.16 -22.65
C ILE A 86 8.93 -7.17 -23.37
N GLN A 87 9.48 -8.01 -24.24
CA GLN A 87 8.73 -9.02 -24.99
C GLN A 87 8.08 -10.06 -24.05
N LEU A 88 8.81 -10.55 -23.06
CA LEU A 88 8.32 -11.55 -22.11
C LEU A 88 7.14 -10.99 -21.28
N LEU A 89 7.30 -9.79 -20.73
CA LEU A 89 6.24 -9.14 -19.96
C LEU A 89 5.05 -8.73 -20.85
N ALA A 90 5.30 -8.30 -22.09
CA ALA A 90 4.24 -7.96 -23.04
C ALA A 90 3.36 -9.18 -23.38
N SER A 91 3.96 -10.35 -23.59
CA SER A 91 3.20 -11.57 -23.84
C SER A 91 2.37 -12.00 -22.62
N ALA A 92 2.95 -11.87 -21.41
CA ALA A 92 2.27 -12.24 -20.17
C ALA A 92 1.07 -11.33 -19.88
N VAL A 93 1.19 -10.00 -20.09
CA VAL A 93 0.09 -9.08 -19.81
C VAL A 93 -1.03 -9.12 -20.84
N GLN A 94 -0.68 -9.33 -22.12
CA GLN A 94 -1.66 -9.29 -23.22
C GLN A 94 -2.34 -10.66 -23.48
N HIS A 95 -1.60 -11.75 -23.30
CA HIS A 95 -2.00 -13.07 -23.79
C HIS A 95 -1.85 -14.21 -22.76
N PRO A 96 -2.23 -14.03 -21.48
CA PRO A 96 -2.18 -15.13 -20.51
C PRO A 96 -3.15 -16.26 -20.90
N LEU A 97 -2.77 -17.51 -20.66
CA LEU A 97 -3.59 -18.65 -21.02
C LEU A 97 -4.56 -19.09 -19.92
N PHE A 98 -4.24 -18.83 -18.66
CA PHE A 98 -5.02 -19.26 -17.48
C PHE A 98 -5.38 -20.75 -17.53
N ARG A 99 -4.36 -21.59 -17.70
CA ARG A 99 -4.56 -23.04 -17.77
C ARG A 99 -5.13 -23.56 -16.45
N GLN A 100 -6.09 -24.46 -16.55
CA GLN A 100 -6.79 -25.03 -15.39
C GLN A 100 -5.80 -25.72 -14.42
N ASP A 101 -4.86 -26.51 -14.96
CA ASP A 101 -3.87 -27.25 -14.17
C ASP A 101 -2.87 -26.34 -13.45
N GLU A 102 -2.50 -25.20 -14.03
CA GLU A 102 -1.67 -24.18 -13.38
C GLU A 102 -2.45 -23.44 -12.28
N LEU A 103 -3.69 -23.05 -12.58
CA LEU A 103 -4.55 -22.38 -11.61
C LEU A 103 -4.80 -23.25 -10.37
N GLU A 104 -5.00 -24.57 -10.54
CA GLU A 104 -5.16 -25.51 -9.44
C GLU A 104 -3.93 -25.59 -8.54
N ARG A 105 -2.73 -25.52 -9.11
CA ARG A 105 -1.49 -25.47 -8.36
C ARG A 105 -1.34 -24.14 -7.64
N GLU A 106 -1.60 -23.03 -8.33
CA GLU A 106 -1.46 -21.67 -7.74
C GLU A 106 -2.46 -21.43 -6.60
N ARG A 107 -3.65 -22.00 -6.66
CA ARG A 107 -4.59 -21.96 -5.52
C ARG A 107 -3.94 -22.50 -4.24
N GLN A 108 -3.20 -23.62 -4.35
CA GLN A 108 -2.53 -24.20 -3.18
C GLN A 108 -1.41 -23.30 -2.67
N VAL A 109 -0.67 -22.63 -3.56
CA VAL A 109 0.38 -21.67 -3.19
C VAL A 109 -0.24 -20.48 -2.46
N VAL A 110 -1.25 -19.83 -3.04
CA VAL A 110 -1.92 -18.66 -2.44
C VAL A 110 -2.62 -19.03 -1.11
N ILE A 111 -3.19 -20.24 -1.01
CA ILE A 111 -3.74 -20.74 0.27
C ILE A 111 -2.63 -20.92 1.32
N GLY A 112 -1.46 -21.42 0.92
CA GLY A 112 -0.29 -21.52 1.80
C GLY A 112 0.16 -20.15 2.31
N GLU A 113 0.19 -19.14 1.46
CA GLU A 113 0.50 -17.76 1.86
C GLU A 113 -0.58 -17.17 2.78
N TYR A 114 -1.85 -17.49 2.53
CA TYR A 114 -2.94 -17.11 3.41
C TYR A 114 -2.74 -17.72 4.81
N ASP A 115 -2.44 -19.02 4.88
CA ASP A 115 -2.21 -19.75 6.15
C ASP A 115 -0.99 -19.17 6.88
N GLU A 116 0.08 -18.81 6.17
CA GLU A 116 1.25 -18.12 6.75
C GLU A 116 0.86 -16.77 7.36
N LYS A 117 0.13 -15.94 6.61
CA LYS A 117 -0.35 -14.66 7.13
C LYS A 117 -1.30 -14.82 8.31
N GLU A 118 -2.23 -15.77 8.24
CA GLU A 118 -3.21 -16.05 9.31
C GLU A 118 -2.52 -16.53 10.59
N SER A 119 -1.35 -17.14 10.51
CA SER A 119 -0.54 -17.54 11.66
C SER A 119 0.02 -16.34 12.45
N SER A 120 0.06 -15.17 11.85
CA SER A 120 0.52 -13.93 12.50
C SER A 120 -0.62 -13.26 13.26
N PRO A 121 -0.45 -12.99 14.57
CA PRO A 121 -1.46 -12.28 15.34
C PRO A 121 -1.66 -10.82 14.88
N PHE A 122 -0.65 -10.23 14.25
CA PHE A 122 -0.77 -8.90 13.63
C PHE A 122 -1.73 -8.88 12.44
N PHE A 123 -1.78 -9.97 11.66
CA PHE A 123 -2.74 -10.10 10.59
C PHE A 123 -4.19 -10.11 11.13
N ALA A 124 -4.44 -10.82 12.23
CA ALA A 124 -5.75 -10.84 12.87
C ALA A 124 -6.16 -9.43 13.36
N LEU A 125 -5.22 -8.64 13.90
CA LEU A 125 -5.47 -7.26 14.29
C LEU A 125 -5.80 -6.39 13.07
N ASP A 126 -4.98 -6.43 12.00
CA ASP A 126 -5.20 -5.67 10.77
C ASP A 126 -6.57 -5.98 10.15
N GLN A 127 -6.94 -7.25 10.03
CA GLN A 127 -8.23 -7.68 9.51
C GLN A 127 -9.41 -7.14 10.34
N ALA A 128 -9.31 -7.26 11.67
CA ALA A 128 -10.34 -6.77 12.58
C ALA A 128 -10.49 -5.24 12.54
N MET A 129 -9.36 -4.52 12.44
CA MET A 129 -9.31 -3.06 12.30
C MET A 129 -9.91 -2.60 10.96
N LYS A 130 -9.45 -3.16 9.84
CA LYS A 130 -9.92 -2.80 8.49
C LYS A 130 -11.41 -3.11 8.30
N THR A 131 -11.91 -4.22 8.86
CA THR A 131 -13.33 -4.58 8.81
C THR A 131 -14.21 -3.49 9.42
N LYS A 132 -13.76 -2.86 10.52
CA LYS A 132 -14.49 -1.77 11.17
C LYS A 132 -14.23 -0.41 10.54
N LEU A 133 -13.01 -0.14 10.11
CA LEU A 133 -12.65 1.13 9.48
C LEU A 133 -13.34 1.33 8.13
N TYR A 134 -13.60 0.23 7.40
CA TYR A 134 -14.20 0.22 6.07
C TYR A 134 -15.46 -0.68 6.00
N PRO A 135 -16.49 -0.38 6.80
CA PRO A 135 -17.67 -1.23 6.87
C PRO A 135 -18.37 -1.33 5.51
N GLY A 136 -18.65 -2.56 5.07
CA GLY A 136 -19.22 -2.84 3.75
C GLY A 136 -18.25 -2.77 2.59
N ASN A 137 -17.02 -2.28 2.80
CA ASN A 137 -15.98 -2.16 1.76
C ASN A 137 -14.67 -2.86 2.15
N PHE A 138 -14.70 -3.76 3.12
CA PHE A 138 -13.50 -4.46 3.60
C PHE A 138 -12.79 -5.24 2.48
N SER A 139 -13.52 -5.94 1.61
CA SER A 139 -12.97 -6.65 0.46
C SER A 139 -12.09 -5.77 -0.43
N ARG A 140 -12.39 -4.47 -0.50
CA ARG A 140 -11.64 -3.48 -1.28
C ARG A 140 -10.35 -2.99 -0.59
N LYS A 141 -10.10 -3.48 0.63
CA LYS A 141 -8.90 -3.16 1.43
C LYS A 141 -8.08 -4.39 1.80
N ASN A 142 -8.47 -5.56 1.32
CA ASN A 142 -7.80 -6.83 1.63
C ASN A 142 -7.26 -7.52 0.38
N PRO A 143 -5.97 -7.33 0.03
CA PRO A 143 -5.38 -7.96 -1.16
C PRO A 143 -5.33 -9.50 -1.09
N ILE A 144 -5.10 -10.09 0.10
CA ILE A 144 -5.04 -11.56 0.23
C ILE A 144 -6.42 -12.21 0.05
N GLY A 145 -7.49 -11.48 0.37
CA GLY A 145 -8.87 -11.85 0.10
C GLY A 145 -9.47 -12.90 1.02
N ASP A 146 -10.45 -13.62 0.49
CA ASP A 146 -11.18 -14.70 1.17
C ASP A 146 -10.67 -16.06 0.68
N ARG A 147 -10.26 -16.92 1.63
CA ARG A 147 -9.72 -18.26 1.36
C ARG A 147 -10.62 -19.11 0.48
N ARG A 148 -11.94 -19.07 0.71
CA ARG A 148 -12.91 -19.86 -0.06
C ARG A 148 -13.05 -19.37 -1.48
N ILE A 149 -13.01 -18.04 -1.69
CA ILE A 149 -13.07 -17.45 -3.03
C ILE A 149 -11.82 -17.83 -3.82
N VAL A 150 -10.64 -17.73 -3.21
CA VAL A 150 -9.38 -18.17 -3.80
C VAL A 150 -9.42 -19.65 -4.15
N ALA A 151 -9.84 -20.52 -3.22
CA ALA A 151 -9.90 -21.98 -3.40
C ALA A 151 -10.84 -22.42 -4.52
N THR A 152 -11.86 -21.62 -4.85
CA THR A 152 -12.89 -21.96 -5.85
C THR A 152 -12.82 -21.14 -7.13
N THR A 153 -11.80 -20.31 -7.30
CA THR A 153 -11.66 -19.47 -8.50
C THR A 153 -11.51 -20.30 -9.77
N THR A 154 -11.84 -19.72 -10.90
CA THR A 154 -11.88 -20.39 -12.22
C THR A 154 -11.11 -19.58 -13.26
N PRO A 155 -10.63 -20.19 -14.36
CA PRO A 155 -10.05 -19.46 -15.49
C PRO A 155 -10.96 -18.35 -16.03
N ASP A 156 -12.28 -18.55 -16.02
CA ASP A 156 -13.25 -17.56 -16.48
C ASP A 156 -13.25 -16.30 -15.61
N LYS A 157 -13.10 -16.45 -14.28
CA LYS A 157 -12.94 -15.30 -13.38
C LYS A 157 -11.64 -14.54 -13.68
N MET A 158 -10.53 -15.24 -13.92
CA MET A 158 -9.26 -14.62 -14.33
C MET A 158 -9.43 -13.86 -15.65
N ARG A 159 -10.10 -14.45 -16.63
CA ARG A 159 -10.36 -13.80 -17.91
C ARG A 159 -11.28 -12.58 -17.79
N THR A 160 -12.24 -12.63 -16.88
CA THR A 160 -13.09 -11.47 -16.55
C THR A 160 -12.26 -10.31 -16.03
N ILE A 161 -11.33 -10.57 -15.11
CA ILE A 161 -10.39 -9.57 -14.58
C ILE A 161 -9.49 -9.03 -15.69
N GLN A 162 -8.93 -9.92 -16.53
CA GLN A 162 -8.10 -9.53 -17.66
C GLN A 162 -8.82 -8.56 -18.59
N ASN A 163 -9.99 -8.98 -19.09
CA ASN A 163 -10.76 -8.20 -20.07
C ASN A 163 -11.18 -6.83 -19.54
N LYS A 164 -11.34 -6.71 -18.23
CA LYS A 164 -11.79 -5.47 -17.60
C LYS A 164 -10.63 -4.52 -17.25
N TYR A 165 -9.58 -5.03 -16.64
CA TYR A 165 -8.55 -4.18 -16.03
C TYR A 165 -7.20 -4.21 -16.76
N TYR A 166 -6.85 -5.33 -17.43
CA TYR A 166 -5.58 -5.48 -18.14
C TYR A 166 -5.74 -5.03 -19.59
N VAL A 167 -5.91 -3.73 -19.73
CA VAL A 167 -6.13 -3.03 -21.01
C VAL A 167 -5.14 -1.87 -21.14
N PRO A 168 -4.69 -1.48 -22.36
CA PRO A 168 -3.59 -0.54 -22.53
C PRO A 168 -3.85 0.84 -21.91
N ASN A 169 -5.11 1.28 -21.87
CA ASN A 169 -5.47 2.57 -21.26
C ASN A 169 -5.61 2.51 -19.72
N ASN A 170 -5.37 1.36 -19.11
CA ASN A 170 -5.34 1.13 -17.66
C ASN A 170 -4.01 0.50 -17.20
N THR A 171 -3.01 0.48 -18.09
CA THR A 171 -1.69 -0.14 -17.86
C THR A 171 -0.60 0.85 -18.18
N ALA A 172 0.46 0.88 -17.37
CA ALA A 172 1.69 1.63 -17.65
C ALA A 172 2.86 0.67 -17.88
N LEU A 173 3.72 1.02 -18.84
CA LEU A 173 5.04 0.43 -19.02
C LEU A 173 6.06 1.44 -18.51
N ILE A 174 6.83 1.07 -17.52
CA ILE A 174 7.89 1.89 -16.92
C ILE A 174 9.22 1.20 -17.13
N ILE A 175 10.19 1.94 -17.66
CA ILE A 175 11.53 1.44 -17.90
C ILE A 175 12.51 2.44 -17.31
N ALA A 176 13.38 1.96 -16.43
CA ALA A 176 14.43 2.76 -15.79
C ALA A 176 15.75 2.01 -15.78
N GLY A 177 16.85 2.72 -16.04
CA GLY A 177 18.21 2.15 -16.01
C GLY A 177 19.08 2.58 -17.18
N ASP A 178 20.07 1.78 -17.47
CA ASP A 178 21.02 2.03 -18.57
C ASP A 178 20.37 1.67 -19.92
N VAL A 179 19.56 2.58 -20.43
CA VAL A 179 18.77 2.39 -21.65
C VAL A 179 18.82 3.61 -22.56
N ASN A 180 18.67 3.37 -23.85
CA ASN A 180 18.53 4.44 -24.83
C ASN A 180 17.04 4.68 -25.13
N PRO A 181 16.52 5.91 -24.99
CA PRO A 181 15.13 6.25 -25.21
C PRO A 181 14.56 5.82 -26.55
N THR A 182 15.28 6.11 -27.63
CA THR A 182 14.82 5.81 -28.99
C THR A 182 14.65 4.30 -29.19
N THR A 183 15.59 3.50 -28.67
CA THR A 183 15.52 2.04 -28.71
C THR A 183 14.33 1.51 -27.91
N VAL A 184 14.18 2.00 -26.68
CA VAL A 184 13.10 1.55 -25.77
C VAL A 184 11.72 1.90 -26.33
N PHE A 185 11.51 3.12 -26.85
CA PHE A 185 10.23 3.49 -27.45
C PHE A 185 9.91 2.67 -28.70
N SER A 186 10.91 2.36 -29.53
CA SER A 186 10.71 1.49 -30.70
C SER A 186 10.35 0.05 -30.29
N LEU A 187 10.96 -0.47 -29.22
CA LEU A 187 10.63 -1.78 -28.65
C LEU A 187 9.21 -1.79 -28.07
N ALA A 188 8.84 -0.76 -27.31
CA ALA A 188 7.50 -0.62 -26.75
C ALA A 188 6.43 -0.55 -27.85
N GLU A 189 6.65 0.25 -28.89
CA GLU A 189 5.74 0.35 -30.04
C GLU A 189 5.58 -1.01 -30.74
N ARG A 190 6.65 -1.76 -30.92
CA ARG A 190 6.61 -3.09 -31.55
C ARG A 190 5.79 -4.09 -30.75
N GLU A 191 5.96 -4.11 -29.41
CA GLU A 191 5.32 -5.12 -28.56
C GLU A 191 3.90 -4.74 -28.11
N PHE A 192 3.60 -3.45 -28.00
CA PHE A 192 2.32 -2.96 -27.47
C PHE A 192 1.49 -2.15 -28.48
N GLY A 193 2.06 -1.74 -29.62
CA GLY A 193 1.38 -0.84 -30.57
C GLY A 193 0.09 -1.40 -31.16
N ASN A 194 -0.07 -2.72 -31.20
CA ASN A 194 -1.29 -3.39 -31.65
C ASN A 194 -2.26 -3.76 -30.50
N TRP A 195 -1.93 -3.42 -29.26
CA TRP A 195 -2.82 -3.67 -28.12
C TRP A 195 -3.94 -2.62 -28.11
N ASN A 196 -5.12 -3.05 -28.54
CA ASN A 196 -6.25 -2.14 -28.77
C ASN A 196 -6.80 -1.57 -27.48
N ARG A 197 -7.01 -0.26 -27.48
CA ARG A 197 -7.67 0.48 -26.39
C ARG A 197 -9.06 -0.10 -26.12
N ALA A 198 -9.41 -0.26 -24.85
CA ALA A 198 -10.73 -0.69 -24.40
C ALA A 198 -11.51 0.46 -23.72
N ALA A 199 -12.73 0.18 -23.28
CA ALA A 199 -13.46 1.09 -22.41
C ALA A 199 -12.71 1.28 -21.10
N ASP A 200 -12.78 2.51 -20.53
CA ASP A 200 -12.22 2.79 -19.22
C ASP A 200 -13.01 2.01 -18.16
N PRO A 201 -12.36 1.10 -17.41
CA PRO A 201 -13.06 0.25 -16.45
C PRO A 201 -13.74 1.04 -15.33
N PHE A 202 -13.21 2.19 -14.96
CA PHE A 202 -13.71 3.00 -13.84
C PHE A 202 -14.82 3.98 -14.25
N ILE A 203 -14.97 4.24 -15.55
CA ILE A 203 -16.14 4.96 -16.08
C ILE A 203 -17.31 3.97 -16.24
N ALA A 204 -17.04 2.77 -16.74
CA ALA A 204 -18.07 1.75 -16.94
C ALA A 204 -18.60 1.17 -15.62
N ASP A 205 -17.73 1.02 -14.62
CA ASP A 205 -18.06 0.47 -13.29
C ASP A 205 -17.26 1.24 -12.21
N PRO A 206 -17.76 2.39 -11.78
CA PRO A 206 -17.08 3.24 -10.81
C PRO A 206 -16.86 2.54 -9.47
N ILE A 207 -15.71 2.75 -8.87
CA ILE A 207 -15.44 2.24 -7.53
C ILE A 207 -16.37 2.95 -6.53
N PRO A 208 -17.15 2.20 -5.73
CA PRO A 208 -18.04 2.80 -4.75
C PRO A 208 -17.28 3.64 -3.73
N ALA A 209 -17.82 4.80 -3.39
CA ALA A 209 -17.26 5.62 -2.33
C ALA A 209 -17.28 4.87 -0.99
N ILE A 210 -16.23 5.04 -0.22
CA ILE A 210 -16.14 4.50 1.13
C ILE A 210 -17.02 5.38 2.04
N PRO A 211 -18.02 4.79 2.73
CA PRO A 211 -18.87 5.56 3.64
C PRO A 211 -18.04 6.08 4.82
N PRO A 212 -18.29 7.32 5.28
CA PRO A 212 -17.58 7.87 6.42
C PRO A 212 -17.90 7.08 7.70
N LEU A 213 -16.89 6.86 8.52
CA LEU A 213 -17.03 6.22 9.82
C LEU A 213 -17.93 7.08 10.74
N GLN A 214 -18.95 6.47 11.35
CA GLN A 214 -19.96 7.21 12.10
C GLN A 214 -19.63 7.38 13.58
N LYS A 215 -18.86 6.44 14.17
CA LYS A 215 -18.50 6.43 15.59
C LYS A 215 -17.13 5.76 15.76
N SER A 216 -16.49 6.06 16.88
CA SER A 216 -15.30 5.33 17.29
C SER A 216 -15.67 3.97 17.88
N GLU A 217 -14.85 2.95 17.60
CA GLU A 217 -15.02 1.60 18.13
C GLU A 217 -13.68 0.99 18.55
N GLY A 218 -13.71 0.20 19.63
CA GLY A 218 -12.56 -0.59 20.08
C GLY A 218 -12.54 -1.99 19.47
N VAL A 219 -11.34 -2.53 19.31
CA VAL A 219 -11.07 -3.92 18.87
C VAL A 219 -10.04 -4.54 19.81
N ILE A 220 -10.31 -5.75 20.29
CA ILE A 220 -9.33 -6.52 21.08
C ILE A 220 -9.06 -7.83 20.36
N VAL A 221 -7.81 -8.10 20.08
CA VAL A 221 -7.31 -9.37 19.55
C VAL A 221 -6.42 -10.02 20.61
N GLU A 222 -6.74 -11.25 20.96
CA GLU A 222 -5.98 -12.02 21.93
C GLU A 222 -5.05 -13.01 21.24
N ALA A 223 -3.75 -12.95 21.59
CA ALA A 223 -2.75 -13.89 21.12
C ALA A 223 -1.57 -13.95 22.10
N PRO A 224 -0.77 -15.02 22.06
CA PRO A 224 0.40 -15.16 22.93
C PRO A 224 1.53 -14.21 22.49
N VAL A 225 1.42 -12.94 22.86
CA VAL A 225 2.40 -11.89 22.57
C VAL A 225 3.10 -11.41 23.83
N GLY A 226 4.36 -10.99 23.70
CA GLY A 226 5.17 -10.54 24.83
C GLY A 226 5.09 -9.02 25.08
N ALA A 227 4.47 -8.26 24.19
CA ALA A 227 4.22 -6.84 24.34
C ALA A 227 2.83 -6.52 23.82
N VAL A 228 2.21 -5.49 24.40
CA VAL A 228 0.91 -5.00 23.94
C VAL A 228 1.15 -4.08 22.74
N THR A 229 0.54 -4.42 21.60
CA THR A 229 0.51 -3.54 20.43
C THR A 229 -0.81 -2.80 20.37
N ILE A 230 -0.74 -1.49 20.14
CA ILE A 230 -1.90 -0.61 20.02
C ILE A 230 -1.86 0.02 18.63
N GLU A 231 -3.02 0.09 17.98
CA GLU A 231 -3.22 0.83 16.75
C GLU A 231 -4.47 1.70 16.86
N ILE A 232 -4.36 2.96 16.43
CA ILE A 232 -5.50 3.86 16.26
C ILE A 232 -5.54 4.28 14.79
N GLN A 233 -6.68 4.05 14.13
CA GLN A 233 -6.83 4.30 12.71
C GLN A 233 -8.02 5.21 12.40
N TRP A 234 -7.79 6.17 11.50
CA TRP A 234 -8.82 7.05 10.93
C TRP A 234 -8.92 6.83 9.42
N GLN A 235 -10.07 7.15 8.87
CA GLN A 235 -10.20 7.33 7.42
C GLN A 235 -9.52 8.65 7.04
N GLY A 236 -8.40 8.56 6.32
CA GLY A 236 -7.60 9.69 5.90
C GLY A 236 -8.08 10.33 4.59
N PRO A 237 -7.34 11.30 4.06
CA PRO A 237 -7.62 11.91 2.77
C PRO A 237 -7.54 10.89 1.63
N SER A 238 -7.97 11.31 0.48
CA SER A 238 -7.86 10.60 -0.80
C SER A 238 -7.24 11.54 -1.82
N VAL A 239 -6.25 11.07 -2.58
CA VAL A 239 -5.64 11.88 -3.64
C VAL A 239 -6.69 12.34 -4.65
N GLY A 240 -7.65 11.47 -4.97
CA GLY A 240 -8.72 11.78 -5.91
C GLY A 240 -9.69 12.89 -5.48
N GLN A 241 -9.75 13.21 -4.17
CA GLN A 241 -10.69 14.20 -3.62
C GLN A 241 -10.00 15.38 -2.93
N ASP A 242 -8.89 15.14 -2.24
CA ASP A 242 -8.18 16.15 -1.44
C ASP A 242 -6.65 15.99 -1.56
N PRO A 243 -6.08 16.23 -2.77
CA PRO A 243 -4.65 16.03 -3.00
C PRO A 243 -3.77 16.95 -2.15
N LYS A 244 -4.27 18.08 -1.68
CA LYS A 244 -3.51 18.98 -0.80
C LYS A 244 -3.35 18.41 0.60
N ALA A 245 -4.37 17.74 1.12
CA ALA A 245 -4.29 17.14 2.44
C ALA A 245 -3.32 15.95 2.48
N THR A 246 -3.06 15.29 1.35
CA THR A 246 -2.10 14.17 1.31
C THR A 246 -0.65 14.63 1.50
N TYR A 247 -0.27 15.79 0.96
CA TYR A 247 1.05 16.38 1.24
C TYR A 247 1.19 16.78 2.72
N ALA A 248 0.14 17.37 3.30
CA ALA A 248 0.13 17.71 4.72
C ALA A 248 0.18 16.46 5.61
N ALA A 249 -0.46 15.35 5.20
CA ALA A 249 -0.44 14.07 5.91
C ALA A 249 0.97 13.49 6.03
N ASP A 250 1.73 13.53 4.93
CA ASP A 250 3.09 13.00 4.90
C ASP A 250 4.02 13.86 5.77
N VAL A 251 3.98 15.21 5.64
CA VAL A 251 4.77 16.10 6.50
C VAL A 251 4.36 15.98 7.96
N PHE A 252 3.07 15.83 8.25
CA PHE A 252 2.56 15.60 9.62
C PHE A 252 3.13 14.31 10.20
N SER A 253 3.13 13.24 9.45
CA SER A 253 3.70 11.95 9.87
C SER A 253 5.21 12.06 10.09
N ASP A 254 5.93 12.72 9.19
CA ASP A 254 7.37 12.96 9.32
C ASP A 254 7.72 13.71 10.60
N VAL A 255 6.99 14.80 10.90
CA VAL A 255 7.23 15.59 12.13
C VAL A 255 7.00 14.74 13.38
N LEU A 256 5.92 13.95 13.43
CA LEU A 256 5.63 13.13 14.61
C LEU A 256 6.59 11.94 14.75
N ASN A 257 7.16 11.46 13.65
CA ASN A 257 8.12 10.36 13.66
C ASN A 257 9.57 10.81 13.89
N ASP A 258 9.87 12.10 13.82
CA ASP A 258 11.22 12.60 14.11
C ASP A 258 11.56 12.28 15.58
N PRO A 259 12.68 11.56 15.84
CA PRO A 259 13.08 11.20 17.20
C PRO A 259 13.25 12.42 18.14
N GLN A 260 13.49 13.61 17.60
CA GLN A 260 13.64 14.84 18.37
C GLN A 260 12.31 15.59 18.57
N SER A 261 11.20 15.10 17.98
CA SER A 261 9.90 15.73 18.13
C SER A 261 9.39 15.69 19.56
N GLN A 262 8.62 16.70 19.96
CA GLN A 262 7.95 16.72 21.26
C GLN A 262 7.03 15.51 21.45
N PHE A 263 6.46 14.98 20.37
CA PHE A 263 5.61 13.79 20.39
C PHE A 263 6.41 12.56 20.86
N GLN A 264 7.57 12.29 20.25
CA GLN A 264 8.44 11.18 20.64
C GLN A 264 8.97 11.34 22.07
N GLN A 265 9.45 12.53 22.43
CA GLN A 265 9.96 12.81 23.78
C GLN A 265 8.89 12.57 24.87
N ARG A 266 7.64 12.97 24.65
CA ARG A 266 6.57 12.82 25.63
C ARG A 266 6.05 11.41 25.73
N LEU A 267 6.15 10.61 24.69
CA LEU A 267 5.60 9.25 24.64
C LEU A 267 6.67 8.18 24.83
N VAL A 268 7.79 8.26 24.12
CA VAL A 268 8.84 7.24 24.12
C VAL A 268 9.89 7.54 25.19
N ASP A 269 10.47 8.74 25.22
CA ASP A 269 11.51 9.08 26.21
C ASP A 269 10.97 9.13 27.64
N SER A 270 9.67 9.32 27.81
CA SER A 270 8.99 9.20 29.11
C SER A 270 8.90 7.77 29.64
N GLY A 271 9.15 6.76 28.79
CA GLY A 271 9.04 5.35 29.13
C GLY A 271 7.60 4.78 29.09
N LEU A 272 6.61 5.58 28.66
CA LEU A 272 5.23 5.11 28.48
C LEU A 272 5.11 4.14 27.29
N TRP A 273 5.80 4.44 26.20
CA TRP A 273 5.83 3.64 24.99
C TRP A 273 7.26 3.12 24.74
N GLN A 274 7.36 1.87 24.28
CA GLN A 274 8.62 1.31 23.77
C GLN A 274 8.94 1.90 22.39
N ALA A 275 7.91 2.08 21.59
CA ALA A 275 7.94 2.73 20.29
C ALA A 275 6.55 3.23 19.94
N VAL A 276 6.48 4.34 19.22
CA VAL A 276 5.24 4.84 18.60
C VAL A 276 5.58 5.47 17.25
N GLY A 277 4.74 5.21 16.26
CA GLY A 277 4.88 5.75 14.92
C GLY A 277 3.55 6.20 14.35
N VAL A 278 3.63 7.13 13.40
CA VAL A 278 2.49 7.68 12.67
C VAL A 278 2.70 7.42 11.19
N ASN A 279 1.69 6.91 10.53
CA ASN A 279 1.72 6.65 9.10
C ASN A 279 0.42 7.11 8.43
N TYR A 280 0.55 7.64 7.23
CA TYR A 280 -0.55 7.81 6.31
C TYR A 280 -0.24 7.04 5.03
N TYR A 281 -1.12 6.12 4.67
CA TYR A 281 -0.97 5.38 3.42
C TYR A 281 -1.74 6.08 2.30
N THR A 282 -1.01 6.69 1.39
CA THR A 282 -1.58 7.48 0.29
C THR A 282 -2.25 6.57 -0.73
N LEU A 283 -3.55 6.78 -0.94
CA LEU A 283 -4.36 6.10 -1.94
C LEU A 283 -5.23 7.10 -2.72
N ASN A 284 -5.68 6.71 -3.90
CA ASN A 284 -6.69 7.47 -4.64
C ASN A 284 -8.03 7.47 -3.90
N HIS A 285 -8.38 6.32 -3.27
CA HIS A 285 -9.62 6.10 -2.52
C HIS A 285 -9.31 5.90 -1.04
N THR A 286 -9.52 6.90 -0.24
CA THR A 286 -9.45 6.90 1.24
C THR A 286 -8.39 5.94 1.83
N GLY A 287 -7.19 6.46 2.04
CA GLY A 287 -6.13 5.75 2.75
C GLY A 287 -6.32 5.83 4.26
N PRO A 288 -5.78 4.87 5.05
CA PRO A 288 -5.78 4.97 6.51
C PRO A 288 -4.71 5.95 7.00
N ILE A 289 -5.06 6.68 8.06
CA ILE A 289 -4.11 7.31 8.97
C ILE A 289 -3.95 6.35 10.14
N THR A 290 -2.74 5.96 10.49
CA THR A 290 -2.48 5.00 11.57
C THR A 290 -1.48 5.59 12.56
N ILE A 291 -1.81 5.56 13.84
CA ILE A 291 -0.85 5.70 14.92
C ILE A 291 -0.72 4.34 15.58
N SER A 292 0.46 3.77 15.59
CA SER A 292 0.71 2.45 16.15
C SER A 292 1.92 2.47 17.08
N GLY A 293 1.92 1.60 18.09
CA GLY A 293 3.05 1.50 19.00
C GLY A 293 2.95 0.30 19.93
N GLN A 294 4.00 0.14 20.72
CA GLN A 294 4.13 -0.95 21.68
C GLN A 294 4.34 -0.42 23.09
N THR A 295 3.71 -1.09 24.05
CA THR A 295 3.83 -0.79 25.48
C THR A 295 3.71 -2.10 26.28
N SER A 296 3.89 -2.03 27.59
CA SER A 296 3.56 -3.16 28.48
C SER A 296 2.09 -3.14 28.91
N ALA A 297 1.58 -4.28 29.36
CA ALA A 297 0.22 -4.36 29.89
C ALA A 297 -0.01 -3.41 31.06
N GLU A 298 0.98 -3.26 31.95
CA GLU A 298 0.92 -2.33 33.09
C GLU A 298 0.80 -0.87 32.65
N GLN A 299 1.45 -0.51 31.55
CA GLN A 299 1.45 0.84 31.01
C GLN A 299 0.31 1.11 30.02
N LEU A 300 -0.49 0.12 29.61
CA LEU A 300 -1.51 0.25 28.58
C LEU A 300 -2.43 1.47 28.80
N ARG A 301 -3.04 1.59 29.98
CA ARG A 301 -3.97 2.70 30.28
C ARG A 301 -3.28 4.06 30.35
N PRO A 302 -2.15 4.24 31.07
CA PRO A 302 -1.40 5.50 31.02
C PRO A 302 -0.90 5.86 29.62
N SER A 303 -0.40 4.88 28.85
CA SER A 303 0.07 5.09 27.47
C SER A 303 -1.05 5.57 26.55
N LEU A 304 -2.22 4.92 26.59
CA LEU A 304 -3.40 5.37 25.85
C LEU A 304 -3.84 6.79 26.25
N ALA A 305 -3.91 7.07 27.55
CA ALA A 305 -4.30 8.39 28.04
C ALA A 305 -3.32 9.49 27.57
N ALA A 306 -2.01 9.21 27.62
CA ALA A 306 -0.99 10.13 27.12
C ALA A 306 -1.12 10.34 25.61
N LEU A 307 -1.29 9.28 24.82
CA LEU A 307 -1.45 9.36 23.38
C LEU A 307 -2.67 10.19 22.97
N TYR A 308 -3.84 9.91 23.58
CA TYR A 308 -5.04 10.72 23.32
C TYR A 308 -4.88 12.16 23.79
N GLY A 309 -4.13 12.40 24.88
CA GLY A 309 -3.76 13.74 25.33
C GLY A 309 -2.89 14.50 24.33
N GLU A 310 -2.00 13.82 23.58
CA GLU A 310 -1.25 14.42 22.48
C GLU A 310 -2.14 14.63 21.24
N ILE A 311 -2.92 13.63 20.83
CA ILE A 311 -3.86 13.72 19.69
C ILE A 311 -4.79 14.93 19.84
N ALA A 312 -5.32 15.17 21.03
CA ALA A 312 -6.22 16.30 21.30
C ALA A 312 -5.56 17.68 21.10
N LYS A 313 -4.23 17.73 21.07
CA LYS A 313 -3.46 18.98 20.90
C LYS A 313 -2.98 19.21 19.46
N PHE A 314 -3.09 18.24 18.56
CA PHE A 314 -2.53 18.34 17.21
C PHE A 314 -3.02 19.55 16.41
N ASP A 315 -4.19 20.07 16.69
CA ASP A 315 -4.71 21.27 16.02
C ASP A 315 -4.51 22.56 16.81
N THR A 316 -3.83 22.51 17.98
CA THR A 316 -3.59 23.70 18.80
C THR A 316 -2.39 24.52 18.32
N PRO A 317 -2.44 25.86 18.40
CA PRO A 317 -1.29 26.69 18.10
C PRO A 317 -0.09 26.35 19.01
N GLY A 318 1.10 26.21 18.42
CA GLY A 318 2.33 25.95 19.15
C GLY A 318 2.61 24.47 19.48
N TYR A 319 1.73 23.54 19.08
CA TYR A 319 2.03 22.10 19.21
C TYR A 319 3.18 21.69 18.30
N PHE A 320 3.11 22.06 17.04
CA PHE A 320 4.21 21.90 16.08
C PHE A 320 5.06 23.18 16.07
N THR A 321 6.37 23.02 16.01
CA THR A 321 7.33 24.15 15.95
C THR A 321 7.85 24.35 14.53
N SER A 322 8.35 25.55 14.25
CA SER A 322 8.97 25.83 12.95
C SER A 322 10.25 25.02 12.76
N ASP A 323 11.02 24.79 13.82
CA ASP A 323 12.26 24.03 13.76
C ASP A 323 12.01 22.56 13.38
N GLU A 324 11.02 21.90 14.00
CA GLU A 324 10.60 20.55 13.65
C GLU A 324 10.15 20.48 12.18
N LEU A 325 9.35 21.43 11.74
CA LEU A 325 8.85 21.46 10.36
C LEU A 325 9.99 21.62 9.33
N GLU A 326 10.91 22.55 9.54
CA GLU A 326 12.00 22.79 8.60
C GLU A 326 13.02 21.63 8.59
N ALA A 327 13.26 20.99 9.74
CA ALA A 327 14.11 19.80 9.82
C ALA A 327 13.58 18.65 8.96
N VAL A 328 12.28 18.32 9.05
CA VAL A 328 11.70 17.22 8.27
C VAL A 328 11.61 17.54 6.79
N LYS A 329 11.34 18.80 6.40
CA LYS A 329 11.40 19.22 5.00
C LYS A 329 12.78 19.02 4.39
N ALA A 330 13.83 19.41 5.10
CA ALA A 330 15.20 19.21 4.67
C ALA A 330 15.54 17.71 4.54
N HIS A 331 15.12 16.90 5.53
CA HIS A 331 15.32 15.45 5.51
C HIS A 331 14.59 14.81 4.32
N ARG A 332 13.35 15.18 4.04
CA ARG A 332 12.55 14.66 2.91
C ARG A 332 13.21 14.97 1.56
N ALA A 333 13.79 16.14 1.38
CA ALA A 333 14.51 16.50 0.17
C ALA A 333 15.71 15.57 -0.08
N VAL A 334 16.45 15.25 0.98
CA VAL A 334 17.59 14.31 0.91
C VAL A 334 17.13 12.89 0.61
N THR A 335 16.12 12.39 1.33
CA THR A 335 15.57 11.04 1.12
C THR A 335 15.04 10.88 -0.30
N SER A 336 14.30 11.86 -0.81
CA SER A 336 13.80 11.83 -2.20
C SER A 336 14.91 11.81 -3.26
N ALA A 337 16.10 12.35 -2.96
CA ALA A 337 17.25 12.24 -3.86
C ALA A 337 17.81 10.81 -3.86
N PHE A 338 17.93 10.19 -2.67
CA PHE A 338 18.37 8.79 -2.55
C PHE A 338 17.42 7.80 -3.21
N ASP A 339 16.11 8.01 -3.14
CA ASP A 339 15.10 7.15 -3.76
C ASP A 339 15.26 7.04 -5.29
N ARG A 340 15.90 8.04 -5.90
CA ARG A 340 16.18 8.09 -7.35
C ARG A 340 17.50 7.42 -7.75
N GLU A 341 18.34 7.04 -6.79
CA GLU A 341 19.67 6.48 -7.06
C GLU A 341 19.57 5.11 -7.73
N ARG A 342 18.65 4.26 -7.29
CA ARG A 342 18.45 2.92 -7.84
C ARG A 342 17.36 2.93 -8.90
N ALA A 343 17.70 2.52 -10.12
CA ALA A 343 16.75 2.46 -11.24
C ALA A 343 15.49 1.63 -10.91
N SER A 344 15.63 0.47 -10.25
CA SER A 344 14.50 -0.37 -9.86
C SER A 344 13.60 0.32 -8.82
N GLY A 345 14.19 0.90 -7.76
CA GLY A 345 13.42 1.63 -6.75
C GLY A 345 12.67 2.81 -7.36
N PHE A 346 13.29 3.51 -8.28
CA PHE A 346 12.64 4.64 -8.96
C PHE A 346 11.53 4.19 -9.93
N ALA A 347 11.68 3.05 -10.62
CA ALA A 347 10.61 2.47 -11.44
C ALA A 347 9.38 2.17 -10.55
N HIS A 348 9.58 1.48 -9.43
CA HIS A 348 8.50 1.17 -8.48
C HIS A 348 7.81 2.43 -7.92
N THR A 349 8.59 3.46 -7.61
CA THR A 349 8.05 4.75 -7.15
C THR A 349 7.16 5.40 -8.20
N LEU A 350 7.61 5.44 -9.46
CA LEU A 350 6.83 5.98 -10.57
C LEU A 350 5.55 5.17 -10.81
N GLY A 351 5.62 3.84 -10.75
CA GLY A 351 4.48 2.95 -10.92
C GLY A 351 3.43 3.14 -9.82
N PHE A 352 3.88 3.24 -8.57
CA PHE A 352 3.00 3.54 -7.45
C PHE A 352 2.24 4.86 -7.66
N TRP A 353 2.97 5.96 -7.89
CA TRP A 353 2.34 7.27 -8.04
C TRP A 353 1.46 7.37 -9.28
N TRP A 354 1.84 6.73 -10.39
CA TRP A 354 0.98 6.65 -11.56
C TRP A 354 -0.33 5.91 -11.25
N SER A 355 -0.28 4.87 -10.43
CA SER A 355 -1.46 4.07 -10.07
C SER A 355 -2.41 4.82 -9.15
N VAL A 356 -1.90 5.39 -8.04
CA VAL A 356 -2.73 5.99 -6.97
C VAL A 356 -3.02 7.47 -7.15
N ALA A 357 -2.22 8.17 -7.97
CA ALA A 357 -2.36 9.60 -8.23
C ALA A 357 -2.13 9.93 -9.71
N SER A 358 -1.00 10.57 -10.01
CA SER A 358 -0.48 10.82 -11.36
C SER A 358 1.02 11.11 -11.31
N LEU A 359 1.68 11.07 -12.47
CA LEU A 359 3.08 11.47 -12.55
C LEU A 359 3.26 12.98 -12.26
N GLU A 360 2.31 13.83 -12.64
CA GLU A 360 2.32 15.26 -12.33
C GLU A 360 2.25 15.50 -10.82
N TYR A 361 1.44 14.72 -10.09
CA TYR A 361 1.39 14.75 -8.62
C TYR A 361 2.78 14.45 -8.03
N TYR A 362 3.42 13.38 -8.50
CA TYR A 362 4.73 12.98 -8.02
C TYR A 362 5.84 13.98 -8.39
N MET A 363 5.82 14.52 -9.60
CA MET A 363 6.83 15.50 -10.05
C MET A 363 6.84 16.76 -9.18
N GLY A 364 5.69 17.17 -8.68
CA GLY A 364 5.55 18.30 -7.76
C GLY A 364 5.64 17.93 -6.27
N TYR A 365 5.75 16.66 -5.93
CA TYR A 365 5.57 16.14 -4.57
C TYR A 365 6.47 16.79 -3.53
N VAL A 366 7.79 16.81 -3.77
CA VAL A 366 8.78 17.41 -2.85
C VAL A 366 8.55 18.91 -2.68
N ASP A 367 8.25 19.61 -3.78
CA ASP A 367 8.00 21.05 -3.77
C ASP A 367 6.72 21.41 -3.00
N TYR A 368 5.65 20.62 -3.17
CA TYR A 368 4.41 20.81 -2.42
C TYR A 368 4.55 20.47 -0.94
N MET A 369 5.35 19.46 -0.61
CA MET A 369 5.68 19.18 0.79
C MET A 369 6.52 20.31 1.41
N ALA A 370 7.50 20.85 0.69
CA ALA A 370 8.30 21.98 1.15
C ALA A 370 7.47 23.26 1.41
N GLN A 371 6.32 23.41 0.72
CA GLN A 371 5.40 24.54 0.90
C GLN A 371 4.46 24.38 2.10
N GLN A 372 4.39 23.21 2.73
CA GLN A 372 3.49 23.01 3.88
C GLN A 372 3.88 23.91 5.05
N SER A 373 2.88 24.47 5.70
CA SER A 373 3.03 25.34 6.86
C SER A 373 2.49 24.67 8.13
N LEU A 374 2.83 25.23 9.30
CA LEU A 374 2.22 24.83 10.57
C LEU A 374 0.68 24.96 10.55
N GLY A 375 0.16 25.87 9.75
CA GLY A 375 -1.28 26.04 9.53
C GLY A 375 -1.90 24.85 8.80
N ASP A 376 -1.18 24.32 7.79
CA ASP A 376 -1.63 23.15 7.01
C ASP A 376 -1.64 21.90 7.85
N LEU A 377 -0.59 21.66 8.67
CA LEU A 377 -0.54 20.51 9.59
C LEU A 377 -1.70 20.54 10.60
N ARG A 378 -1.98 21.70 11.21
CA ARG A 378 -3.12 21.85 12.12
C ARG A 378 -4.47 21.70 11.40
N GLY A 379 -4.56 22.22 10.18
CA GLY A 379 -5.75 22.08 9.34
C GLY A 379 -6.03 20.61 9.01
N TYR A 380 -4.99 19.87 8.65
CA TYR A 380 -5.05 18.43 8.42
C TYR A 380 -5.50 17.67 9.67
N ALA A 381 -4.84 17.90 10.81
CA ALA A 381 -5.18 17.25 12.07
C ALA A 381 -6.65 17.50 12.47
N ARG A 382 -7.12 18.74 12.36
CA ARG A 382 -8.52 19.12 12.64
C ARG A 382 -9.51 18.46 11.71
N LYS A 383 -9.15 18.32 10.42
CA LYS A 383 -10.05 17.75 9.42
C LYS A 383 -10.20 16.25 9.54
N TYR A 384 -9.10 15.54 9.85
CA TYR A 384 -9.04 14.09 9.73
C TYR A 384 -8.82 13.31 11.03
N ILE A 385 -8.33 13.95 12.10
CA ILE A 385 -7.89 13.25 13.34
C ILE A 385 -8.60 13.75 14.58
N VAL A 386 -8.44 15.03 14.93
CA VAL A 386 -8.90 15.58 16.20
C VAL A 386 -10.42 15.54 16.30
N GLY A 387 -10.93 14.80 17.27
CA GLY A 387 -12.38 14.64 17.48
C GLY A 387 -13.10 13.86 16.38
N LYS A 388 -12.37 13.14 15.51
CA LYS A 388 -12.97 12.34 14.44
C LYS A 388 -13.21 10.90 14.89
N PRO A 389 -14.25 10.24 14.35
CA PRO A 389 -14.46 8.82 14.54
C PRO A 389 -13.20 8.02 14.09
N HIS A 390 -12.84 7.02 14.89
CA HIS A 390 -11.66 6.20 14.68
C HIS A 390 -11.86 4.78 15.21
N ILE A 391 -11.01 3.87 14.79
CA ILE A 391 -10.94 2.51 15.32
C ILE A 391 -9.67 2.40 16.15
N ALA A 392 -9.80 1.95 17.40
CA ALA A 392 -8.67 1.70 18.29
C ALA A 392 -8.55 0.19 18.54
N GLY A 393 -7.45 -0.42 18.11
CA GLY A 393 -7.18 -1.84 18.23
C GLY A 393 -6.08 -2.13 19.23
N VAL A 394 -6.19 -3.27 19.90
CA VAL A 394 -5.13 -3.79 20.75
C VAL A 394 -4.90 -5.28 20.47
N LEU A 395 -3.64 -5.65 20.38
CA LEU A 395 -3.17 -7.04 20.41
C LEU A 395 -2.52 -7.28 21.76
N ILE A 396 -3.03 -8.26 22.53
CA ILE A 396 -2.68 -8.47 23.93
C ILE A 396 -2.82 -9.96 24.29
N SER A 397 -2.08 -10.45 25.28
CA SER A 397 -2.28 -11.81 25.79
C SER A 397 -3.61 -11.93 26.56
N SER A 398 -4.20 -13.14 26.55
CA SER A 398 -5.47 -13.40 27.26
C SER A 398 -5.36 -13.16 28.76
N ASP A 399 -4.24 -13.54 29.38
CA ASP A 399 -4.02 -13.35 30.81
C ASP A 399 -3.93 -11.88 31.18
N GLU A 400 -3.21 -11.08 30.40
CA GLU A 400 -3.10 -9.64 30.62
C GLU A 400 -4.43 -8.92 30.39
N ARG A 401 -5.18 -9.30 29.35
CA ARG A 401 -6.51 -8.77 29.09
C ARG A 401 -7.44 -9.02 30.30
N GLN A 402 -7.45 -10.25 30.83
CA GLN A 402 -8.28 -10.61 31.99
C GLN A 402 -7.85 -9.85 33.24
N SER A 403 -6.55 -9.76 33.50
CA SER A 403 -5.99 -9.00 34.64
C SER A 403 -6.40 -7.53 34.60
N LEU A 404 -6.35 -6.91 33.40
CA LEU A 404 -6.71 -5.53 33.19
C LEU A 404 -8.23 -5.32 33.11
N LYS A 405 -9.03 -6.40 33.01
CA LYS A 405 -10.48 -6.35 32.70
C LYS A 405 -10.77 -5.43 31.51
N LEU A 406 -9.96 -5.55 30.46
CA LEU A 406 -9.99 -4.65 29.32
C LEU A 406 -11.20 -4.95 28.43
N ALA A 407 -12.02 -3.93 28.20
CA ALA A 407 -13.14 -3.95 27.27
C ALA A 407 -12.85 -3.09 26.02
N PRO A 408 -13.46 -3.38 24.86
CA PRO A 408 -13.25 -2.57 23.64
C PRO A 408 -13.52 -1.08 23.85
N ASP A 409 -14.52 -0.72 24.62
CA ASP A 409 -14.85 0.68 24.90
C ASP A 409 -13.76 1.43 25.68
N ASP A 410 -12.96 0.72 26.48
CA ASP A 410 -11.84 1.33 27.20
C ASP A 410 -10.79 1.93 26.27
N LEU A 411 -10.67 1.38 25.05
CA LEU A 411 -9.69 1.83 24.05
C LEU A 411 -10.05 3.18 23.44
N VAL A 412 -11.32 3.53 23.37
CA VAL A 412 -11.83 4.77 22.74
C VAL A 412 -12.29 5.82 23.76
N MET A 413 -12.66 5.41 24.99
CA MET A 413 -13.08 6.35 26.05
C MET A 413 -11.92 7.18 26.61
N ALA A 414 -10.68 6.73 26.46
CA ALA A 414 -9.51 7.51 26.88
C ALA A 414 -9.39 8.86 26.14
N GLY A 415 -10.03 8.99 24.98
CA GLY A 415 -10.06 10.23 24.20
C GLY A 415 -11.31 11.11 24.42
N ALA A 416 -12.28 10.67 25.22
CA ALA A 416 -13.56 11.35 25.43
C ALA A 416 -13.62 12.19 26.72
N ARG A 417 -12.51 12.41 27.44
CA ARG A 417 -12.44 13.19 28.68
C ARG A 417 -11.65 14.46 28.51
#